data_f75dcc61e75faa9e9e8f274b0f6f1059
#
_entry.id   f75dcc61e75faa9e9e8f274b0f6f1059
#
_cell.length_a   1.000
_cell.length_b   1.000
_cell.length_c   1.000
_cell.angle_alpha   90.00
_cell.angle_beta   90.00
_cell.angle_gamma   90.00
#
_symmetry.space_group_name_H-M   'P 1'
#
loop_
_entity.id
_entity.type
_entity.pdbx_description
1 polymer ?
#
loop_
_entity_poly.entity_id
_entity_poly.type
_entity_poly.pdbx_seq_one_letter_code
_entity_poly.pdbx_strand_id
1 'polypeptide(L)'
;MLDRLTGMQMFVEAHSRGSLSAAGRALGISPAMATKHMDALEKRLGVKLLHRTTRRLVLTDAGRDYLDACRRIVQEVEEAEAGVTAQGMEAVGRLRMNVPLTFGARFIAPLLPAFSRRYPQVEVELSLSDAQHDLMQEGWDLVIRIGHLSDSSLKARRLGNCPMWVCASPDYLARHGTPQRVAELSQHNCLSYTLSPLQGRGTWAFGREGNIQVPVHGNLKSNNGDALLAAALGGQGVIYQPNFIVAEALAQGTLVALTLDQPMLDLGGLHVLFPPDRRPPAKVRAMIDTLVEAFAPSAH
;
A
#
# COMPACT_ATOMS: atom_id res chain seq x y z
N MET A 1 -25.20 3.66 -27.90
CA MET A 1 -23.77 4.02 -27.78
C MET A 1 -23.19 3.13 -26.68
N LEU A 2 -22.06 2.44 -26.91
CA LEU A 2 -21.45 1.61 -25.87
C LEU A 2 -20.93 2.51 -24.75
N ASP A 3 -21.26 2.17 -23.50
CA ASP A 3 -20.94 2.96 -22.33
C ASP A 3 -19.42 3.01 -22.08
N ARG A 4 -18.94 4.22 -21.74
CA ARG A 4 -17.51 4.45 -21.50
C ARG A 4 -17.02 3.74 -20.24
N LEU A 5 -17.81 3.81 -19.18
CA LEU A 5 -17.45 3.22 -17.90
C LEU A 5 -17.34 1.70 -18.01
N THR A 6 -18.32 1.04 -18.65
CA THR A 6 -18.27 -0.39 -18.92
C THR A 6 -17.05 -0.76 -19.79
N GLY A 7 -16.63 0.11 -20.72
CA GLY A 7 -15.39 -0.09 -21.47
C GLY A 7 -14.14 -0.06 -20.60
N MET A 8 -14.07 0.87 -19.65
CA MET A 8 -12.96 0.96 -18.67
C MET A 8 -12.96 -0.23 -17.71
N GLN A 9 -14.12 -0.61 -17.17
CA GLN A 9 -14.28 -1.81 -16.32
C GLN A 9 -13.83 -3.06 -17.07
N MET A 10 -14.24 -3.22 -18.35
CA MET A 10 -13.84 -4.33 -19.19
C MET A 10 -12.31 -4.39 -19.40
N PHE A 11 -11.66 -3.25 -19.60
CA PHE A 11 -10.22 -3.15 -19.75
C PHE A 11 -9.46 -3.57 -18.47
N VAL A 12 -9.88 -3.05 -17.30
CA VAL A 12 -9.31 -3.40 -15.99
C VAL A 12 -9.46 -4.89 -15.70
N GLU A 13 -10.67 -5.44 -15.88
CA GLU A 13 -10.96 -6.87 -15.66
C GLU A 13 -10.24 -7.78 -16.66
N ALA A 14 -10.10 -7.36 -17.92
CA ALA A 14 -9.39 -8.14 -18.94
C ALA A 14 -7.90 -8.27 -18.61
N HIS A 15 -7.28 -7.20 -18.09
CA HIS A 15 -5.90 -7.24 -17.61
C HIS A 15 -5.77 -8.16 -16.38
N SER A 16 -6.61 -7.97 -15.36
CA SER A 16 -6.56 -8.75 -14.11
C SER A 16 -6.74 -10.24 -14.33
N ARG A 17 -7.66 -10.63 -15.25
CA ARG A 17 -8.01 -12.04 -15.52
C ARG A 17 -7.25 -12.65 -16.69
N GLY A 18 -6.44 -11.87 -17.39
CA GLY A 18 -5.67 -12.32 -18.56
C GLY A 18 -6.53 -12.71 -19.78
N SER A 19 -7.86 -12.43 -19.77
CA SER A 19 -8.78 -12.85 -20.82
C SER A 19 -10.02 -11.97 -20.93
N LEU A 20 -10.37 -11.51 -22.14
CA LEU A 20 -11.62 -10.77 -22.40
C LEU A 20 -12.88 -11.59 -22.10
N SER A 21 -12.85 -12.91 -22.37
CA SER A 21 -13.98 -13.78 -22.07
C SER A 21 -14.18 -13.97 -20.56
N ALA A 22 -13.08 -14.04 -19.79
CA ALA A 22 -13.15 -14.14 -18.34
C ALA A 22 -13.65 -12.81 -17.74
N ALA A 23 -13.17 -11.68 -18.25
CA ALA A 23 -13.64 -10.35 -17.86
C ALA A 23 -15.14 -10.17 -18.16
N GLY A 24 -15.59 -10.57 -19.35
CA GLY A 24 -17.00 -10.51 -19.72
C GLY A 24 -17.87 -11.31 -18.74
N ARG A 25 -17.49 -12.54 -18.41
CA ARG A 25 -18.23 -13.34 -17.42
C ARG A 25 -18.30 -12.67 -16.04
N ALA A 26 -17.20 -12.07 -15.60
CA ALA A 26 -17.17 -11.35 -14.31
C ALA A 26 -18.10 -10.15 -14.28
N LEU A 27 -18.26 -9.45 -15.39
CA LEU A 27 -19.15 -8.29 -15.53
C LEU A 27 -20.58 -8.67 -15.99
N GLY A 28 -20.89 -9.96 -16.12
CA GLY A 28 -22.21 -10.40 -16.60
C GLY A 28 -22.47 -10.07 -18.08
N ILE A 29 -21.43 -9.94 -18.90
CA ILE A 29 -21.48 -9.55 -20.30
C ILE A 29 -21.04 -10.73 -21.18
N SER A 30 -21.71 -10.93 -22.33
CA SER A 30 -21.32 -11.98 -23.26
C SER A 30 -19.92 -11.73 -23.85
N PRO A 31 -19.16 -12.78 -24.24
CA PRO A 31 -17.83 -12.61 -24.82
C PRO A 31 -17.79 -11.73 -26.07
N ALA A 32 -18.84 -11.76 -26.88
CA ALA A 32 -18.98 -10.90 -28.05
C ALA A 32 -19.13 -9.41 -27.66
N MET A 33 -19.90 -9.14 -26.62
CA MET A 33 -20.07 -7.78 -26.10
C MET A 33 -18.80 -7.29 -25.38
N ALA A 34 -18.10 -8.16 -24.66
CA ALA A 34 -16.80 -7.86 -24.07
C ALA A 34 -15.80 -7.32 -25.11
N THR A 35 -15.71 -8.03 -26.25
CA THR A 35 -14.87 -7.60 -27.37
C THR A 35 -15.34 -6.24 -27.94
N LYS A 36 -16.65 -6.05 -28.13
CA LYS A 36 -17.19 -4.79 -28.64
C LYS A 36 -16.90 -3.60 -27.72
N HIS A 37 -17.03 -3.77 -26.39
CA HIS A 37 -16.69 -2.72 -25.43
C HIS A 37 -15.22 -2.34 -25.51
N MET A 38 -14.32 -3.32 -25.58
CA MET A 38 -12.90 -3.08 -25.70
C MET A 38 -12.53 -2.39 -27.02
N ASP A 39 -13.08 -2.85 -28.16
CA ASP A 39 -12.86 -2.23 -29.47
C ASP A 39 -13.38 -0.79 -29.53
N ALA A 40 -14.54 -0.52 -28.92
CA ALA A 40 -15.10 0.84 -28.85
C ALA A 40 -14.23 1.77 -27.98
N LEU A 41 -13.65 1.26 -26.89
CA LEU A 41 -12.73 2.01 -26.05
C LEU A 41 -11.46 2.39 -26.80
N GLU A 42 -10.79 1.40 -27.42
CA GLU A 42 -9.58 1.61 -28.23
C GLU A 42 -9.84 2.55 -29.43
N LYS A 43 -10.97 2.37 -30.14
CA LYS A 43 -11.37 3.25 -31.24
C LYS A 43 -11.54 4.71 -30.79
N ARG A 44 -12.14 4.92 -29.62
CA ARG A 44 -12.34 6.29 -29.06
C ARG A 44 -11.02 6.95 -28.70
N LEU A 45 -10.07 6.19 -28.16
CA LEU A 45 -8.76 6.69 -27.77
C LEU A 45 -7.79 6.82 -28.96
N GLY A 46 -8.12 6.18 -30.11
CA GLY A 46 -7.26 6.18 -31.29
C GLY A 46 -6.01 5.31 -31.15
N VAL A 47 -5.88 4.53 -30.07
CA VAL A 47 -4.72 3.71 -29.77
C VAL A 47 -5.14 2.32 -29.28
N LYS A 48 -4.28 1.33 -29.50
CA LYS A 48 -4.43 -0.01 -28.92
C LYS A 48 -3.93 -0.01 -27.49
N LEU A 49 -4.73 -0.60 -26.59
CA LEU A 49 -4.40 -0.77 -25.19
C LEU A 49 -3.90 -2.19 -24.89
N LEU A 50 -4.34 -3.17 -25.70
CA LEU A 50 -4.00 -4.58 -25.53
C LEU A 50 -3.45 -5.16 -26.82
N HIS A 51 -2.35 -5.89 -26.72
CA HIS A 51 -1.92 -6.85 -27.72
C HIS A 51 -2.64 -8.17 -27.48
N ARG A 52 -3.45 -8.60 -28.46
CA ARG A 52 -4.18 -9.87 -28.42
C ARG A 52 -3.36 -10.93 -29.11
N THR A 53 -2.74 -11.82 -28.35
CA THR A 53 -2.16 -13.05 -28.90
C THR A 53 -3.09 -14.23 -28.58
N THR A 54 -2.94 -15.33 -29.30
CA THR A 54 -3.76 -16.54 -29.07
C THR A 54 -3.55 -17.17 -27.69
N ARG A 55 -2.53 -16.74 -26.94
CA ARG A 55 -2.16 -17.30 -25.63
C ARG A 55 -2.22 -16.31 -24.46
N ARG A 56 -2.11 -15.00 -24.69
CA ARG A 56 -2.09 -13.98 -23.59
C ARG A 56 -2.58 -12.62 -24.07
N LEU A 57 -3.19 -11.88 -23.14
CA LEU A 57 -3.39 -10.45 -23.26
C LEU A 57 -2.16 -9.74 -22.67
N VAL A 58 -1.56 -8.84 -23.42
CA VAL A 58 -0.40 -8.04 -22.98
C VAL A 58 -0.73 -6.57 -23.17
N LEU A 59 -0.43 -5.75 -22.19
CA LEU A 59 -0.61 -4.30 -22.27
C LEU A 59 0.36 -3.69 -23.30
N THR A 60 -0.12 -2.71 -24.06
CA THR A 60 0.74 -1.75 -24.77
C THR A 60 1.31 -0.72 -23.79
N ASP A 61 2.25 0.14 -24.22
CA ASP A 61 2.72 1.26 -23.39
C ASP A 61 1.55 2.19 -23.03
N ALA A 62 0.75 2.59 -24.02
CA ALA A 62 -0.48 3.36 -23.80
C ALA A 62 -1.48 2.63 -22.87
N GLY A 63 -1.52 1.29 -22.94
CA GLY A 63 -2.33 0.47 -22.05
C GLY A 63 -1.86 0.52 -20.60
N ARG A 64 -0.55 0.53 -20.34
CA ARG A 64 0.00 0.67 -18.98
C ARG A 64 -0.37 2.01 -18.36
N ASP A 65 -0.13 3.10 -19.07
CA ASP A 65 -0.44 4.45 -18.60
C ASP A 65 -1.94 4.66 -18.36
N TYR A 66 -2.78 4.10 -19.24
CA TYR A 66 -4.22 4.26 -19.16
C TYR A 66 -4.87 3.35 -18.11
N LEU A 67 -4.24 2.20 -17.75
CA LEU A 67 -4.78 1.24 -16.80
C LEU A 67 -4.96 1.84 -15.40
N ASP A 68 -3.96 2.57 -14.92
CA ASP A 68 -4.01 3.19 -13.59
C ASP A 68 -5.06 4.31 -13.52
N ALA A 69 -5.24 5.04 -14.62
CA ALA A 69 -6.32 6.02 -14.72
C ALA A 69 -7.70 5.34 -14.72
N CYS A 70 -7.87 4.24 -15.47
CA CYS A 70 -9.12 3.47 -15.48
C CYS A 70 -9.46 2.90 -14.11
N ARG A 71 -8.49 2.32 -13.40
CA ARG A 71 -8.69 1.80 -12.04
C ARG A 71 -9.23 2.86 -11.10
N ARG A 72 -8.63 4.05 -11.10
CA ARG A 72 -9.10 5.18 -10.26
C ARG A 72 -10.52 5.60 -10.60
N ILE A 73 -10.83 5.81 -11.88
CA ILE A 73 -12.15 6.27 -12.33
C ILE A 73 -13.24 5.24 -12.00
N VAL A 74 -13.00 3.95 -12.29
CA VAL A 74 -13.94 2.88 -11.98
C VAL A 74 -14.20 2.82 -10.48
N GLN A 75 -13.16 2.93 -9.68
CA GLN A 75 -13.23 2.92 -8.23
C GLN A 75 -14.02 4.14 -7.70
N GLU A 76 -13.77 5.35 -8.21
CA GLU A 76 -14.50 6.57 -7.81
C GLU A 76 -16.00 6.47 -8.11
N VAL A 77 -16.38 5.88 -9.26
CA VAL A 77 -17.79 5.66 -9.59
C VAL A 77 -18.43 4.62 -8.67
N GLU A 78 -17.75 3.48 -8.43
CA GLU A 78 -18.24 2.46 -7.49
C GLU A 78 -18.44 3.05 -6.09
N GLU A 79 -17.54 3.93 -5.65
CA GLU A 79 -17.63 4.63 -4.36
C GLU A 79 -18.81 5.62 -4.32
N ALA A 80 -19.02 6.41 -5.37
CA ALA A 80 -20.14 7.33 -5.47
C ALA A 80 -21.49 6.59 -5.44
N GLU A 81 -21.62 5.48 -6.19
CA GLU A 81 -22.81 4.64 -6.19
C GLU A 81 -23.02 3.94 -4.83
N ALA A 82 -21.94 3.50 -4.18
CA ALA A 82 -21.99 2.92 -2.85
C ALA A 82 -22.42 3.96 -1.80
N GLY A 83 -21.98 5.22 -1.92
CA GLY A 83 -22.39 6.32 -1.05
C GLY A 83 -23.91 6.56 -1.07
N VAL A 84 -24.50 6.59 -2.26
CA VAL A 84 -25.95 6.82 -2.42
C VAL A 84 -26.80 5.62 -1.90
N THR A 85 -26.33 4.39 -2.11
CA THR A 85 -27.02 3.18 -1.63
C THR A 85 -26.78 2.89 -0.14
N ALA A 86 -25.74 3.48 0.46
CA ALA A 86 -25.39 3.29 1.87
C ALA A 86 -26.25 4.09 2.86
N GLN A 87 -27.03 5.07 2.40
CA GLN A 87 -27.93 5.86 3.25
C GLN A 87 -29.05 5.05 3.95
N GLY A 88 -29.15 3.74 3.69
CA GLY A 88 -30.17 2.88 4.28
C GLY A 88 -29.67 1.66 5.05
N MET A 89 -28.37 1.39 5.13
CA MET A 89 -27.83 0.24 5.88
C MET A 89 -26.93 0.71 7.02
N GLU A 90 -27.38 0.55 8.25
CA GLU A 90 -26.58 0.81 9.45
C GLU A 90 -25.33 -0.08 9.49
N ALA A 91 -24.18 0.51 9.86
CA ALA A 91 -22.97 -0.25 10.12
C ALA A 91 -23.12 -0.97 11.46
N VAL A 92 -23.20 -2.30 11.44
CA VAL A 92 -23.42 -3.14 12.63
C VAL A 92 -22.54 -4.37 12.61
N GLY A 93 -22.26 -4.95 13.78
CA GLY A 93 -21.58 -6.22 13.96
C GLY A 93 -20.06 -6.08 14.13
N ARG A 94 -19.36 -7.22 14.13
CA ARG A 94 -17.90 -7.30 14.39
C ARG A 94 -17.11 -7.00 13.15
N LEU A 95 -16.18 -6.02 13.23
CA LEU A 95 -15.20 -5.66 12.20
C LEU A 95 -13.82 -6.17 12.62
N ARG A 96 -13.27 -7.12 11.89
CA ARG A 96 -11.95 -7.71 12.15
C ARG A 96 -10.91 -7.07 11.25
N MET A 97 -9.91 -6.43 11.87
CA MET A 97 -8.84 -5.73 11.16
C MET A 97 -7.47 -6.27 11.55
N ASN A 98 -6.58 -6.46 10.55
CA ASN A 98 -5.16 -6.68 10.78
C ASN A 98 -4.34 -5.51 10.23
N VAL A 99 -3.43 -4.98 11.06
CA VAL A 99 -2.69 -3.75 10.78
C VAL A 99 -1.23 -3.93 11.21
N PRO A 100 -0.23 -3.35 10.51
CA PRO A 100 1.16 -3.36 10.97
C PRO A 100 1.28 -2.80 12.39
N LEU A 101 2.11 -3.43 13.22
CA LEU A 101 2.14 -3.19 14.68
C LEU A 101 2.30 -1.72 15.04
N THR A 102 3.41 -1.12 14.65
CA THR A 102 3.70 0.29 14.98
C THR A 102 2.69 1.26 14.35
N PHE A 103 2.33 1.02 13.08
CA PHE A 103 1.36 1.87 12.39
C PHE A 103 -0.03 1.79 13.04
N GLY A 104 -0.46 0.59 13.39
CA GLY A 104 -1.75 0.36 14.06
C GLY A 104 -1.83 1.04 15.42
N ALA A 105 -0.80 0.91 16.25
CA ALA A 105 -0.77 1.52 17.57
C ALA A 105 -0.74 3.06 17.52
N ARG A 106 0.05 3.64 16.62
CA ARG A 106 0.26 5.09 16.55
C ARG A 106 -0.82 5.84 15.76
N PHE A 107 -1.38 5.25 14.71
CA PHE A 107 -2.24 5.97 13.77
C PHE A 107 -3.65 5.41 13.66
N ILE A 108 -3.87 4.10 13.85
CA ILE A 108 -5.20 3.51 13.74
C ILE A 108 -5.93 3.52 15.08
N ALA A 109 -5.28 3.06 16.15
CA ALA A 109 -5.90 3.01 17.47
C ALA A 109 -6.44 4.39 17.94
N PRO A 110 -5.75 5.53 17.71
CA PRO A 110 -6.29 6.85 18.04
C PRO A 110 -7.55 7.27 17.28
N LEU A 111 -7.84 6.66 16.12
CA LEU A 111 -9.06 6.94 15.35
C LEU A 111 -10.29 6.19 15.91
N LEU A 112 -10.08 5.07 16.60
CA LEU A 112 -11.18 4.19 17.04
C LEU A 112 -12.16 4.86 18.01
N PRO A 113 -11.77 5.75 18.93
CA PRO A 113 -12.74 6.45 19.79
C PRO A 113 -13.75 7.29 19.01
N ALA A 114 -13.31 7.97 17.95
CA ALA A 114 -14.18 8.75 17.08
C ALA A 114 -15.06 7.84 16.22
N PHE A 115 -14.49 6.77 15.68
CA PHE A 115 -15.19 5.75 14.92
C PHE A 115 -16.31 5.09 15.75
N SER A 116 -16.02 4.65 16.98
CA SER A 116 -17.01 4.00 17.85
C SER A 116 -18.15 4.94 18.25
N ARG A 117 -17.91 6.24 18.41
CA ARG A 117 -18.98 7.22 18.63
C ARG A 117 -19.89 7.38 17.41
N ARG A 118 -19.32 7.34 16.20
CA ARG A 118 -20.08 7.47 14.94
C ARG A 118 -20.84 6.19 14.58
N TYR A 119 -20.30 5.02 14.95
CA TYR A 119 -20.84 3.70 14.64
C TYR A 119 -20.92 2.81 15.90
N PRO A 120 -21.84 3.12 16.84
CA PRO A 120 -21.86 2.47 18.16
C PRO A 120 -22.24 0.98 18.15
N GLN A 121 -22.78 0.49 17.03
CA GLN A 121 -23.15 -0.92 16.86
C GLN A 121 -22.04 -1.74 16.17
N VAL A 122 -20.86 -1.15 15.91
CA VAL A 122 -19.71 -1.86 15.35
C VAL A 122 -18.73 -2.19 16.47
N GLU A 123 -18.49 -3.48 16.70
CA GLU A 123 -17.40 -3.97 17.53
C GLU A 123 -16.14 -4.12 16.67
N VAL A 124 -15.06 -3.41 17.01
CA VAL A 124 -13.80 -3.50 16.28
C VAL A 124 -12.84 -4.47 16.98
N GLU A 125 -12.46 -5.54 16.27
CA GLU A 125 -11.36 -6.43 16.64
C GLU A 125 -10.10 -6.01 15.87
N LEU A 126 -9.17 -5.35 16.58
CA LEU A 126 -7.92 -4.86 16.01
C LEU A 126 -6.77 -5.81 16.35
N SER A 127 -6.20 -6.47 15.35
CA SER A 127 -4.98 -7.27 15.47
C SER A 127 -3.79 -6.49 14.93
N LEU A 128 -2.71 -6.41 15.70
CA LEU A 128 -1.49 -5.71 15.33
C LEU A 128 -0.39 -6.74 15.04
N SER A 129 0.01 -6.83 13.77
CA SER A 129 1.03 -7.79 13.34
C SER A 129 1.69 -7.37 12.03
N ASP A 130 3.03 -7.42 11.99
CA ASP A 130 3.82 -7.20 10.79
C ASP A 130 4.00 -8.48 9.95
N ALA A 131 3.52 -9.64 10.43
CA ALA A 131 3.52 -10.87 9.66
C ALA A 131 2.58 -10.77 8.46
N GLN A 132 2.95 -11.42 7.36
CA GLN A 132 2.05 -11.53 6.21
C GLN A 132 0.93 -12.52 6.53
N HIS A 133 -0.28 -12.02 6.63
CA HIS A 133 -1.49 -12.79 6.85
C HIS A 133 -2.27 -12.96 5.54
N ASP A 134 -2.81 -14.16 5.33
CA ASP A 134 -3.79 -14.39 4.26
C ASP A 134 -5.17 -13.92 4.73
N LEU A 135 -5.61 -12.79 4.18
CA LEU A 135 -6.89 -12.15 4.53
C LEU A 135 -8.07 -13.11 4.36
N MET A 136 -8.07 -13.91 3.28
CA MET A 136 -9.18 -14.80 2.99
C MET A 136 -9.19 -16.03 3.91
N GLN A 137 -8.03 -16.60 4.20
CA GLN A 137 -7.94 -17.81 5.03
C GLN A 137 -8.18 -17.51 6.51
N GLU A 138 -7.75 -16.35 6.99
CA GLU A 138 -7.87 -15.96 8.40
C GLU A 138 -9.17 -15.20 8.73
N GLY A 139 -9.99 -14.90 7.73
CA GLY A 139 -11.30 -14.27 7.90
C GLY A 139 -11.25 -12.84 8.40
N TRP A 140 -10.23 -12.07 7.98
CA TRP A 140 -10.16 -10.63 8.20
C TRP A 140 -11.13 -9.90 7.28
N ASP A 141 -11.89 -8.92 7.80
CA ASP A 141 -12.74 -8.04 7.01
C ASP A 141 -11.90 -6.99 6.26
N LEU A 142 -10.78 -6.56 6.88
CA LEU A 142 -9.92 -5.48 6.38
C LEU A 142 -8.48 -5.69 6.85
N VAL A 143 -7.52 -5.43 5.97
CA VAL A 143 -6.09 -5.48 6.30
C VAL A 143 -5.41 -4.22 5.81
N ILE A 144 -4.55 -3.61 6.63
CA ILE A 144 -3.65 -2.55 6.19
C ILE A 144 -2.30 -3.17 5.85
N ARG A 145 -1.75 -2.77 4.69
CA ARG A 145 -0.42 -3.20 4.24
C ARG A 145 0.40 -2.01 3.79
N ILE A 146 1.68 -2.09 4.07
CA ILE A 146 2.70 -1.15 3.60
C ILE A 146 3.58 -1.90 2.61
N GLY A 147 3.69 -1.39 1.40
CA GLY A 147 4.50 -2.02 0.37
C GLY A 147 3.86 -2.04 -1.01
N HIS A 148 4.60 -2.60 -1.97
CA HIS A 148 4.06 -2.94 -3.28
C HIS A 148 3.10 -4.11 -3.14
N LEU A 149 1.93 -3.98 -3.73
CA LEU A 149 0.95 -5.05 -3.76
C LEU A 149 1.31 -6.03 -4.88
N SER A 150 1.41 -7.32 -4.53
CA SER A 150 1.42 -8.38 -5.53
C SER A 150 0.03 -8.56 -6.12
N ASP A 151 -0.04 -9.13 -7.32
CA ASP A 151 -1.32 -9.49 -7.94
C ASP A 151 -2.12 -10.40 -7.00
N SER A 152 -3.27 -9.89 -6.56
CA SER A 152 -4.19 -10.61 -5.69
C SER A 152 -5.63 -10.36 -6.13
N SER A 153 -6.55 -11.25 -5.71
CA SER A 153 -7.98 -11.06 -5.95
C SER A 153 -8.60 -10.00 -5.03
N LEU A 154 -7.84 -9.42 -4.09
CA LEU A 154 -8.32 -8.44 -3.12
C LEU A 154 -8.51 -7.07 -3.78
N LYS A 155 -9.50 -6.32 -3.30
CA LYS A 155 -9.59 -4.89 -3.58
C LYS A 155 -8.60 -4.13 -2.71
N ALA A 156 -7.99 -3.10 -3.30
CA ALA A 156 -7.02 -2.24 -2.61
C ALA A 156 -7.45 -0.77 -2.71
N ARG A 157 -7.38 -0.07 -1.59
CA ARG A 157 -7.48 1.40 -1.54
C ARG A 157 -6.17 1.96 -1.02
N ARG A 158 -5.54 2.84 -1.80
CA ARG A 158 -4.33 3.55 -1.37
C ARG A 158 -4.71 4.65 -0.38
N LEU A 159 -4.03 4.70 0.77
CA LEU A 159 -4.19 5.73 1.80
C LEU A 159 -3.09 6.80 1.72
N GLY A 160 -1.90 6.46 1.24
CA GLY A 160 -0.80 7.41 1.17
C GLY A 160 0.53 6.81 0.72
N ASN A 161 1.58 7.64 0.75
CA ASN A 161 2.96 7.24 0.50
C ASN A 161 3.62 6.77 1.79
N CYS A 162 4.67 5.96 1.65
CA CYS A 162 5.46 5.50 2.78
C CYS A 162 6.96 5.71 2.48
N PRO A 163 7.45 6.97 2.53
CA PRO A 163 8.86 7.26 2.28
C PRO A 163 9.75 6.64 3.36
N MET A 164 10.93 6.23 2.95
CA MET A 164 11.96 5.63 3.81
C MET A 164 13.05 6.62 4.14
N TRP A 165 13.64 6.49 5.32
CA TRP A 165 14.76 7.30 5.78
C TRP A 165 15.88 6.43 6.36
N VAL A 166 17.12 6.73 5.98
CA VAL A 166 18.31 6.28 6.69
C VAL A 166 18.66 7.35 7.70
N CYS A 167 18.76 6.98 8.97
CA CYS A 167 19.03 7.95 10.03
C CYS A 167 19.80 7.33 11.22
N ALA A 168 20.42 8.19 12.00
CA ALA A 168 21.11 7.84 13.24
C ALA A 168 21.06 9.01 14.22
N SER A 169 21.36 8.77 15.49
CA SER A 169 21.46 9.85 16.47
C SER A 169 22.69 10.73 16.24
N PRO A 170 22.64 12.04 16.61
CA PRO A 170 23.80 12.93 16.56
C PRO A 170 25.02 12.36 17.30
N ASP A 171 24.79 11.73 18.45
CA ASP A 171 25.84 11.12 19.25
C ASP A 171 26.55 9.97 18.53
N TYR A 172 25.80 9.11 17.84
CA TYR A 172 26.40 8.06 17.02
C TYR A 172 27.25 8.64 15.89
N LEU A 173 26.71 9.64 15.17
CA LEU A 173 27.40 10.28 14.06
C LEU A 173 28.67 11.02 14.50
N ALA A 174 28.64 11.64 15.66
CA ALA A 174 29.82 12.31 16.22
C ALA A 174 30.97 11.34 16.51
N ARG A 175 30.65 10.09 16.93
CA ARG A 175 31.66 9.05 17.23
C ARG A 175 32.15 8.29 16.01
N HIS A 176 31.29 8.10 15.01
CA HIS A 176 31.57 7.17 13.90
C HIS A 176 31.63 7.84 12.52
N GLY A 177 31.42 9.17 12.47
CA GLY A 177 31.32 9.90 11.20
C GLY A 177 29.93 9.83 10.56
N THR A 178 29.69 10.70 9.59
CA THR A 178 28.42 10.79 8.86
C THR A 178 28.62 10.26 7.43
N PRO A 179 28.03 9.10 7.10
CA PRO A 179 28.18 8.53 5.76
C PRO A 179 27.46 9.42 4.73
N GLN A 180 28.08 9.64 3.59
CA GLN A 180 27.56 10.39 2.46
C GLN A 180 27.25 9.51 1.26
N ARG A 181 27.78 8.30 1.23
CA ARG A 181 27.56 7.32 0.17
C ARG A 181 26.99 6.04 0.75
N VAL A 182 26.09 5.41 0.01
CA VAL A 182 25.47 4.14 0.44
C VAL A 182 26.52 3.06 0.70
N ALA A 183 27.63 3.05 -0.03
CA ALA A 183 28.72 2.10 0.18
C ALA A 183 29.40 2.23 1.56
N GLU A 184 29.40 3.42 2.15
CA GLU A 184 30.02 3.69 3.47
C GLU A 184 29.22 3.06 4.61
N LEU A 185 27.94 2.72 4.39
CA LEU A 185 27.12 2.01 5.37
C LEU A 185 27.69 0.65 5.77
N SER A 186 28.51 0.05 4.91
CA SER A 186 29.24 -1.18 5.24
C SER A 186 30.25 -1.03 6.39
N GLN A 187 30.62 0.21 6.73
CA GLN A 187 31.54 0.53 7.83
C GLN A 187 30.82 0.96 9.11
N HIS A 188 29.48 1.06 9.05
CA HIS A 188 28.63 1.46 10.18
C HIS A 188 27.91 0.27 10.80
N ASN A 189 27.51 0.42 12.07
CA ASN A 189 26.64 -0.52 12.75
C ASN A 189 25.18 -0.31 12.26
N CYS A 190 24.74 -1.11 11.29
CA CYS A 190 23.44 -1.01 10.67
C CYS A 190 22.43 -1.96 11.33
N LEU A 191 21.45 -1.37 12.05
CA LEU A 191 20.43 -2.12 12.77
C LEU A 191 19.32 -2.55 11.80
N SER A 192 19.08 -3.85 11.67
CA SER A 192 18.29 -4.41 10.56
C SER A 192 16.88 -4.83 10.97
N TYR A 193 15.89 -4.49 10.14
CA TYR A 193 14.52 -4.97 10.26
C TYR A 193 14.36 -6.32 9.53
N THR A 194 13.90 -7.36 10.25
CA THR A 194 13.96 -8.75 9.78
C THR A 194 12.80 -9.17 8.88
N LEU A 195 11.67 -8.46 8.90
CA LEU A 195 10.48 -8.79 8.09
C LEU A 195 10.45 -8.09 6.73
N SER A 196 11.42 -7.23 6.44
CA SER A 196 11.53 -6.63 5.11
C SER A 196 12.30 -7.55 4.16
N PRO A 197 11.74 -7.94 3.02
CA PRO A 197 12.49 -8.69 2.01
C PRO A 197 13.65 -7.88 1.41
N LEU A 198 13.62 -6.55 1.58
CA LEU A 198 14.58 -5.59 1.03
C LEU A 198 15.72 -5.23 1.99
N GLN A 199 15.62 -5.66 3.26
CA GLN A 199 16.60 -5.38 4.31
C GLN A 199 17.08 -6.66 5.04
N GLY A 200 16.57 -7.83 4.67
CA GLY A 200 16.54 -8.99 5.55
C GLY A 200 17.80 -9.85 5.62
N ARG A 201 18.74 -9.81 4.69
CA ARG A 201 19.85 -10.78 4.60
C ARG A 201 21.24 -10.15 4.68
N GLY A 202 21.40 -9.06 5.46
CA GLY A 202 22.68 -8.36 5.55
C GLY A 202 22.94 -7.44 4.36
N THR A 203 21.87 -7.03 3.65
CA THR A 203 21.91 -6.02 2.59
C THR A 203 20.78 -5.02 2.76
N TRP A 204 21.03 -3.78 2.40
CA TRP A 204 20.02 -2.75 2.24
C TRP A 204 19.88 -2.38 0.77
N ALA A 205 18.63 -2.23 0.31
CA ALA A 205 18.33 -1.87 -1.07
C ALA A 205 18.12 -0.36 -1.20
N PHE A 206 18.75 0.24 -2.21
CA PHE A 206 18.65 1.64 -2.58
C PHE A 206 18.28 1.78 -4.06
N GLY A 207 18.02 3.02 -4.48
CA GLY A 207 17.45 3.28 -5.79
C GLY A 207 15.93 3.16 -5.80
N ARG A 208 15.27 3.82 -6.72
CA ARG A 208 13.79 3.83 -6.78
C ARG A 208 13.19 2.43 -6.90
N GLU A 209 13.88 1.53 -7.56
CA GLU A 209 13.46 0.14 -7.80
C GLU A 209 14.17 -0.87 -6.88
N GLY A 210 14.99 -0.42 -5.93
CA GLY A 210 15.74 -1.30 -5.04
C GLY A 210 16.87 -2.09 -5.73
N ASN A 211 17.34 -1.62 -6.87
CA ASN A 211 18.34 -2.31 -7.70
C ASN A 211 19.76 -2.15 -7.20
N ILE A 212 20.01 -1.26 -6.25
CA ILE A 212 21.34 -1.04 -5.64
C ILE A 212 21.37 -1.77 -4.30
N GLN A 213 22.09 -2.88 -4.24
CA GLN A 213 22.21 -3.69 -3.01
C GLN A 213 23.52 -3.36 -2.30
N VAL A 214 23.42 -2.90 -1.06
CA VAL A 214 24.57 -2.55 -0.22
C VAL A 214 24.71 -3.54 0.91
N PRO A 215 25.83 -4.27 1.01
CA PRO A 215 26.12 -5.14 2.15
C PRO A 215 26.21 -4.30 3.41
N VAL A 216 25.48 -4.71 4.46
CA VAL A 216 25.50 -4.05 5.76
C VAL A 216 25.63 -5.09 6.87
N HIS A 217 26.20 -4.70 7.99
CA HIS A 217 26.29 -5.52 9.18
C HIS A 217 25.90 -4.70 10.40
N GLY A 218 25.47 -5.38 11.44
CA GLY A 218 25.09 -4.74 12.68
C GLY A 218 24.84 -5.75 13.80
N ASN A 219 24.85 -5.26 15.01
CA ASN A 219 24.75 -6.07 16.22
C ASN A 219 23.32 -6.17 16.78
N LEU A 220 22.32 -5.60 16.07
CA LEU A 220 20.91 -5.73 16.41
C LEU A 220 20.08 -6.05 15.17
N LYS A 221 19.21 -7.05 15.29
CA LYS A 221 18.16 -7.37 14.33
C LYS A 221 16.84 -7.47 15.07
N SER A 222 15.79 -6.84 14.55
CA SER A 222 14.46 -6.88 15.15
C SER A 222 13.37 -6.97 14.09
N ASN A 223 12.27 -7.61 14.43
CA ASN A 223 11.02 -7.59 13.66
C ASN A 223 10.09 -6.44 14.09
N ASN A 224 10.59 -5.50 14.89
CA ASN A 224 9.83 -4.34 15.35
C ASN A 224 10.62 -3.07 15.11
N GLY A 225 9.99 -2.10 14.40
CA GLY A 225 10.62 -0.82 14.04
C GLY A 225 10.84 0.10 15.24
N ASP A 226 9.97 0.06 16.25
CA ASP A 226 10.13 0.87 17.47
C ASP A 226 11.34 0.42 18.30
N ALA A 227 11.62 -0.87 18.34
CA ALA A 227 12.82 -1.39 19.00
C ALA A 227 14.10 -0.90 18.31
N LEU A 228 14.12 -0.85 16.97
CA LEU A 228 15.25 -0.31 16.21
C LEU A 228 15.37 1.21 16.39
N LEU A 229 14.25 1.94 16.43
CA LEU A 229 14.22 3.38 16.73
C LEU A 229 14.82 3.66 18.11
N ALA A 230 14.38 2.94 19.15
CA ALA A 230 14.89 3.11 20.51
C ALA A 230 16.40 2.87 20.58
N ALA A 231 16.91 1.82 19.91
CA ALA A 231 18.34 1.54 19.85
C ALA A 231 19.12 2.66 19.12
N ALA A 232 18.59 3.18 18.01
CA ALA A 232 19.21 4.28 17.26
C ALA A 232 19.25 5.58 18.07
N LEU A 233 18.17 5.91 18.77
CA LEU A 233 18.11 7.05 19.71
C LEU A 233 19.17 6.92 20.83
N GLY A 234 19.39 5.70 21.30
CA GLY A 234 20.45 5.40 22.27
C GLY A 234 21.87 5.39 21.70
N GLY A 235 22.06 5.80 20.44
CA GLY A 235 23.39 5.91 19.81
C GLY A 235 24.01 4.56 19.43
N GLN A 236 23.20 3.50 19.25
CA GLN A 236 23.71 2.16 18.94
C GLN A 236 24.11 2.02 17.47
N GLY A 237 23.42 2.71 16.53
CA GLY A 237 23.72 2.54 15.11
C GLY A 237 22.81 3.32 14.17
N VAL A 238 22.91 2.97 12.89
CA VAL A 238 22.13 3.50 11.79
C VAL A 238 20.92 2.61 11.56
N ILE A 239 19.75 3.23 11.32
CA ILE A 239 18.51 2.53 10.94
C ILE A 239 18.01 2.99 9.58
N TYR A 240 17.31 2.12 8.86
CA TYR A 240 16.62 2.40 7.61
C TYR A 240 15.14 2.09 7.80
N GLN A 241 14.33 3.12 8.07
CA GLN A 241 12.96 2.98 8.56
C GLN A 241 11.97 3.89 7.81
N PRO A 242 10.68 3.48 7.76
CA PRO A 242 9.61 4.33 7.23
C PRO A 242 9.45 5.63 8.00
N ASN A 243 9.01 6.67 7.31
CA ASN A 243 8.77 8.00 7.88
C ASN A 243 7.88 7.97 9.13
N PHE A 244 6.82 7.18 9.13
CA PHE A 244 5.87 7.10 10.24
C PHE A 244 6.49 6.57 11.55
N ILE A 245 7.68 5.95 11.49
CA ILE A 245 8.45 5.53 12.66
C ILE A 245 9.38 6.64 13.15
N VAL A 246 10.07 7.32 12.23
CA VAL A 246 11.18 8.21 12.56
C VAL A 246 10.86 9.70 12.50
N ALA A 247 9.71 10.10 11.92
CA ALA A 247 9.36 11.49 11.67
C ALA A 247 9.44 12.39 12.91
N GLU A 248 8.93 11.92 14.04
CA GLU A 248 8.95 12.67 15.29
C GLU A 248 10.39 12.90 15.79
N ALA A 249 11.21 11.85 15.79
CA ALA A 249 12.61 11.93 16.20
C ALA A 249 13.45 12.82 15.27
N LEU A 250 13.16 12.80 13.96
CA LEU A 250 13.77 13.70 13.00
C LEU A 250 13.34 15.15 13.22
N ALA A 251 12.06 15.41 13.48
CA ALA A 251 11.55 16.77 13.77
C ALA A 251 12.12 17.35 15.06
N GLN A 252 12.35 16.50 16.08
CA GLN A 252 12.96 16.89 17.36
C GLN A 252 14.49 16.98 17.29
N GLY A 253 15.13 16.57 16.19
CA GLY A 253 16.59 16.54 16.05
C GLY A 253 17.29 15.47 16.88
N THR A 254 16.54 14.53 17.48
CA THR A 254 17.10 13.39 18.22
C THR A 254 17.61 12.27 17.29
N LEU A 255 17.13 12.27 16.03
CA LEU A 255 17.75 11.60 14.89
C LEU A 255 18.08 12.61 13.79
N VAL A 256 19.09 12.29 13.00
CA VAL A 256 19.51 13.04 11.81
C VAL A 256 19.30 12.14 10.59
N ALA A 257 18.58 12.64 9.60
CA ALA A 257 18.44 11.97 8.31
C ALA A 257 19.76 12.08 7.54
N LEU A 258 20.22 10.97 6.97
CA LEU A 258 21.45 10.92 6.19
C LEU A 258 21.15 11.26 4.73
N THR A 259 21.88 12.23 4.19
CA THR A 259 21.85 12.55 2.77
C THR A 259 22.88 11.69 2.05
N LEU A 260 22.42 10.67 1.34
CA LEU A 260 23.28 9.72 0.64
C LEU A 260 23.28 9.98 -0.87
N ASP A 261 24.27 9.44 -1.55
CA ASP A 261 24.48 9.57 -3.00
C ASP A 261 23.45 8.79 -3.86
N GLN A 262 22.61 7.96 -3.22
CA GLN A 262 21.56 7.21 -3.89
C GLN A 262 20.20 7.50 -3.25
N PRO A 263 19.11 7.54 -4.03
CA PRO A 263 17.78 7.72 -3.48
C PRO A 263 17.37 6.53 -2.61
N MET A 264 16.56 6.82 -1.58
CA MET A 264 15.94 5.81 -0.75
C MET A 264 14.96 4.99 -1.58
N LEU A 265 14.77 3.73 -1.19
CA LEU A 265 13.76 2.87 -1.79
C LEU A 265 12.36 3.44 -1.50
N ASP A 266 11.47 3.40 -2.50
CA ASP A 266 10.04 3.61 -2.29
C ASP A 266 9.38 2.27 -1.93
N LEU A 267 8.74 2.20 -0.77
CA LEU A 267 7.98 1.01 -0.37
C LEU A 267 6.66 0.82 -1.13
N GLY A 268 6.29 1.73 -2.03
CA GLY A 268 5.07 1.63 -2.85
C GLY A 268 3.84 2.26 -2.24
N GLY A 269 3.69 2.30 -0.93
CA GLY A 269 2.62 3.03 -0.25
C GLY A 269 1.91 2.26 0.86
N LEU A 270 0.94 2.95 1.45
CA LEU A 270 0.03 2.45 2.47
C LEU A 270 -1.30 2.11 1.81
N HIS A 271 -1.78 0.88 2.01
CA HIS A 271 -2.99 0.36 1.37
C HIS A 271 -3.92 -0.29 2.37
N VAL A 272 -5.22 -0.10 2.18
CA VAL A 272 -6.28 -0.92 2.77
C VAL A 272 -6.63 -2.01 1.77
N LEU A 273 -6.62 -3.26 2.22
CA LEU A 273 -7.02 -4.43 1.45
C LEU A 273 -8.29 -5.03 2.06
N PHE A 274 -9.21 -5.46 1.22
CA PHE A 274 -10.46 -6.09 1.63
C PHE A 274 -10.96 -7.07 0.56
N PRO A 275 -11.86 -8.01 0.89
CA PRO A 275 -12.39 -8.98 -0.05
C PRO A 275 -13.03 -8.32 -1.29
N PRO A 276 -12.97 -8.98 -2.46
CA PRO A 276 -13.45 -8.44 -3.74
C PRO A 276 -14.97 -8.44 -3.87
N ASP A 277 -15.70 -8.47 -2.77
CA ASP A 277 -17.17 -8.48 -2.76
C ASP A 277 -17.71 -7.33 -3.60
N ARG A 278 -18.79 -7.61 -4.32
CA ARG A 278 -19.43 -6.61 -5.18
C ARG A 278 -19.89 -5.38 -4.39
N ARG A 279 -20.23 -5.58 -3.10
CA ARG A 279 -20.57 -4.53 -2.14
C ARG A 279 -19.99 -4.92 -0.77
N PRO A 280 -18.90 -4.29 -0.33
CA PRO A 280 -18.37 -4.51 1.02
C PRO A 280 -19.46 -4.23 2.09
N PRO A 281 -19.49 -4.97 3.18
CA PRO A 281 -20.41 -4.72 4.30
C PRO A 281 -20.34 -3.27 4.80
N ALA A 282 -21.44 -2.71 5.31
CA ALA A 282 -21.49 -1.32 5.77
C ALA A 282 -20.42 -0.99 6.81
N LYS A 283 -20.11 -1.92 7.74
CA LYS A 283 -19.03 -1.79 8.72
C LYS A 283 -17.66 -1.62 8.10
N VAL A 284 -17.38 -2.33 6.98
CA VAL A 284 -16.11 -2.25 6.25
C VAL A 284 -15.99 -0.93 5.52
N ARG A 285 -17.05 -0.51 4.82
CA ARG A 285 -17.10 0.80 4.14
C ARG A 285 -16.89 1.95 5.12
N ALA A 286 -17.63 1.94 6.24
CA ALA A 286 -17.51 2.95 7.29
C ALA A 286 -16.06 3.11 7.79
N MET A 287 -15.33 2.00 7.97
CA MET A 287 -13.93 2.04 8.35
C MET A 287 -13.02 2.54 7.23
N ILE A 288 -13.24 2.09 5.99
CA ILE A 288 -12.45 2.57 4.83
C ILE A 288 -12.62 4.09 4.69
N ASP A 289 -13.85 4.61 4.76
CA ASP A 289 -14.14 6.04 4.65
C ASP A 289 -13.44 6.82 5.79
N THR A 290 -13.50 6.31 7.01
CA THR A 290 -12.79 6.90 8.16
C THR A 290 -11.27 6.95 7.94
N LEU A 291 -10.68 5.88 7.38
CA LEU A 291 -9.26 5.85 7.07
C LEU A 291 -8.89 6.81 5.94
N VAL A 292 -9.71 6.87 4.89
CA VAL A 292 -9.51 7.83 3.79
C VAL A 292 -9.60 9.26 4.29
N GLU A 293 -10.60 9.59 5.12
CA GLU A 293 -10.72 10.92 5.74
C GLU A 293 -9.48 11.27 6.59
N ALA A 294 -8.98 10.31 7.40
CA ALA A 294 -7.86 10.52 8.29
C ALA A 294 -6.50 10.66 7.57
N PHE A 295 -6.32 9.98 6.44
CA PHE A 295 -5.07 9.97 5.67
C PHE A 295 -5.16 10.78 4.37
N ALA A 296 -6.28 11.49 4.13
CA ALA A 296 -6.35 12.43 3.02
C ALA A 296 -5.20 13.43 3.11
N PRO A 297 -4.50 13.75 2.00
CA PRO A 297 -3.49 14.80 2.02
C PRO A 297 -4.14 16.06 2.55
N SER A 298 -3.61 16.59 3.65
CA SER A 298 -4.01 17.91 4.14
C SER A 298 -3.77 18.91 3.00
N ALA A 299 -4.83 19.55 2.52
CA ALA A 299 -4.71 20.64 1.56
C ALA A 299 -4.05 21.84 2.30
N HIS A 300 -2.71 21.84 2.31
CA HIS A 300 -1.90 22.99 2.74
C HIS A 300 -0.83 23.26 1.72
#